data_b4324bfff6a5adc99ecbc5c9772469f0
#
_entry.id   b4324bfff6a5adc99ecbc5c9772469f0
#
_cell.length_a   1.000
_cell.length_b   1.000
_cell.length_c   1.000
_cell.angle_alpha   90.00
_cell.angle_beta   90.00
_cell.angle_gamma   90.00
#
_symmetry.space_group_name_H-M   'P 1'
#
loop_
_entity.id
_entity.type
_entity.pdbx_description
1 polymer ?
#
loop_
_entity_poly.entity_id
_entity_poly.type
_entity_poly.pdbx_seq_one_letter_code
_entity_poly.pdbx_strand_id
1 'polypeptide(L)'
;MSDEAELLPGTLDLLILKAVSLGPLHGYGVLRRIGQISNGALLIEQGALYPALFRLVRQGLLKTEWDKSDNNRRAKYYELTRKGRKRLREETEWWKRVAAAVATVIAAEPEGA
;
A
#
# COMPACT_ATOMS: atom_id res chain seq x y z
N MET A 1 -20.29 3.89 14.28
CA MET A 1 -18.95 3.32 14.09
C MET A 1 -18.67 3.24 12.61
N SER A 2 -17.50 3.70 12.20
CA SER A 2 -17.11 3.66 10.79
C SER A 2 -16.85 2.23 10.35
N ASP A 3 -17.33 1.86 9.15
CA ASP A 3 -17.00 0.56 8.56
C ASP A 3 -15.59 0.57 7.95
N GLU A 4 -14.95 1.73 7.91
CA GLU A 4 -13.59 1.87 7.41
C GLU A 4 -12.59 1.42 8.49
N ALA A 5 -11.74 0.49 8.12
CA ALA A 5 -10.66 0.06 9.01
C ALA A 5 -9.54 1.08 8.96
N GLU A 6 -9.10 1.54 10.14
CA GLU A 6 -7.88 2.34 10.22
C GLU A 6 -6.69 1.43 9.96
N LEU A 7 -5.82 1.88 9.05
CA LEU A 7 -4.62 1.12 8.74
C LEU A 7 -3.57 1.31 9.83
N LEU A 8 -2.96 0.21 10.22
CA LEU A 8 -1.82 0.23 11.13
C LEU A 8 -0.64 0.96 10.49
N PRO A 9 0.21 1.60 11.29
CA PRO A 9 1.44 2.21 10.77
C PRO A 9 2.23 1.22 9.93
N GLY A 10 2.69 1.64 8.77
CA GLY A 10 3.43 0.81 7.83
C GLY A 10 2.57 0.04 6.84
N THR A 11 1.30 -0.22 7.15
CA THR A 11 0.41 -0.95 6.24
C THR A 11 0.15 -0.17 4.97
N LEU A 12 -0.07 1.15 5.08
CA LEU A 12 -0.27 2.00 3.91
C LEU A 12 0.94 1.97 2.98
N ASP A 13 2.14 2.05 3.54
CA ASP A 13 3.37 2.00 2.74
C ASP A 13 3.46 0.69 1.96
N LEU A 14 3.16 -0.43 2.61
CA LEU A 14 3.14 -1.75 1.97
C LEU A 14 2.15 -1.79 0.80
N LEU A 15 0.93 -1.26 1.02
CA LEU A 15 -0.10 -1.24 -0.02
C LEU A 15 0.32 -0.38 -1.21
N ILE A 16 0.95 0.77 -0.96
CA ILE A 16 1.45 1.64 -2.02
C ILE A 16 2.53 0.94 -2.82
N LEU A 17 3.51 0.34 -2.13
CA LEU A 17 4.60 -0.37 -2.81
C LEU A 17 4.04 -1.50 -3.68
N LYS A 18 3.08 -2.26 -3.17
CA LYS A 18 2.46 -3.34 -3.93
C LYS A 18 1.69 -2.80 -5.14
N ALA A 19 0.89 -1.76 -4.97
CA ALA A 19 0.13 -1.18 -6.07
C ALA A 19 1.04 -0.71 -7.20
N VAL A 20 2.14 -0.03 -6.87
CA VAL A 20 3.09 0.48 -7.85
C VAL A 20 3.91 -0.65 -8.48
N SER A 21 4.11 -1.77 -7.76
CA SER A 21 4.83 -2.93 -8.31
C SER A 21 4.13 -3.55 -9.52
N LEU A 22 2.83 -3.32 -9.64
CA LEU A 22 2.02 -3.86 -10.73
C LEU A 22 2.07 -2.99 -11.99
N GLY A 23 2.81 -1.90 -11.94
CA GLY A 23 3.01 -0.97 -13.04
C GLY A 23 3.04 0.47 -12.54
N PRO A 24 3.74 1.37 -13.25
CA PRO A 24 3.80 2.77 -12.86
C PRO A 24 2.41 3.40 -12.77
N LEU A 25 2.19 4.26 -11.77
CA LEU A 25 0.91 4.91 -11.54
C LEU A 25 1.11 6.34 -11.08
N HIS A 26 0.21 7.24 -11.48
CA HIS A 26 0.08 8.53 -10.81
C HIS A 26 -0.63 8.36 -9.47
N GLY A 27 -0.56 9.37 -8.59
CA GLY A 27 -1.06 9.23 -7.20
C GLY A 27 -2.51 8.78 -7.11
N TYR A 28 -3.39 9.40 -7.92
CA TYR A 28 -4.81 8.99 -7.93
C TYR A 28 -4.99 7.54 -8.38
N GLY A 29 -4.15 7.09 -9.32
CA GLY A 29 -4.17 5.70 -9.78
C GLY A 29 -3.81 4.72 -8.67
N VAL A 30 -2.93 5.11 -7.74
CA VAL A 30 -2.58 4.27 -6.60
C VAL A 30 -3.81 4.05 -5.72
N LEU A 31 -4.55 5.12 -5.41
CA LEU A 31 -5.80 5.03 -4.64
C LEU A 31 -6.80 4.09 -5.30
N ARG A 32 -7.02 4.28 -6.60
CA ARG A 32 -7.97 3.49 -7.35
C ARG A 32 -7.58 2.01 -7.38
N ARG A 33 -6.31 1.73 -7.61
CA ARG A 33 -5.83 0.35 -7.69
C ARG A 33 -6.03 -0.38 -6.36
N ILE A 34 -5.68 0.24 -5.25
CA ILE A 34 -5.88 -0.37 -3.93
C ILE A 34 -7.36 -0.63 -3.66
N GLY A 35 -8.21 0.35 -3.98
CA GLY A 35 -9.66 0.19 -3.81
C GLY A 35 -10.21 -0.93 -4.68
N GLN A 36 -9.80 -1.01 -5.95
CA GLN A 36 -10.27 -2.02 -6.88
C GLN A 36 -9.83 -3.42 -6.46
N ILE A 37 -8.55 -3.59 -6.11
CA ILE A 37 -8.01 -4.91 -5.72
C ILE A 37 -8.69 -5.42 -4.46
N SER A 38 -8.97 -4.53 -3.50
CA SER A 38 -9.60 -4.90 -2.23
C SER A 38 -11.12 -4.95 -2.30
N ASN A 39 -11.71 -4.77 -3.49
CA ASN A 39 -13.17 -4.71 -3.69
C ASN A 39 -13.83 -3.67 -2.78
N GLY A 40 -13.17 -2.53 -2.60
CA GLY A 40 -13.67 -1.42 -1.80
C GLY A 40 -13.46 -1.57 -0.29
N ALA A 41 -12.84 -2.66 0.15
CA ALA A 41 -12.61 -2.86 1.58
C ALA A 41 -11.56 -1.89 2.15
N LEU A 42 -10.59 -1.49 1.32
CA LEU A 42 -9.53 -0.57 1.73
C LEU A 42 -9.67 0.73 0.95
N LEU A 43 -10.19 1.75 1.60
CA LEU A 43 -10.34 3.08 1.03
C LEU A 43 -9.35 4.02 1.72
N ILE A 44 -8.44 4.57 0.93
CA ILE A 44 -7.37 5.42 1.44
C ILE A 44 -7.68 6.86 1.07
N GLU A 45 -7.64 7.73 2.06
CA GLU A 45 -7.87 9.15 1.83
C GLU A 45 -6.67 9.81 1.19
N GLN A 46 -6.92 10.78 0.31
CA GLN A 46 -5.86 11.53 -0.36
C GLN A 46 -4.92 12.21 0.65
N GLY A 47 -5.49 12.67 1.77
CA GLY A 47 -4.70 13.32 2.81
C GLY A 47 -3.64 12.42 3.42
N ALA A 48 -3.86 11.11 3.43
CA ALA A 48 -2.87 10.15 3.93
C ALA A 48 -1.91 9.71 2.82
N LEU A 49 -2.41 9.64 1.58
CA LEU A 49 -1.65 9.10 0.46
C LEU A 49 -0.44 9.95 0.08
N TYR A 50 -0.64 11.25 -0.16
CA TYR A 50 0.42 12.09 -0.71
C TYR A 50 1.60 12.25 0.24
N PRO A 51 1.41 12.45 1.55
CA PRO A 51 2.53 12.42 2.48
C PRO A 51 3.30 11.09 2.47
N ALA A 52 2.59 9.96 2.33
CA ALA A 52 3.23 8.66 2.26
C ALA A 52 4.05 8.50 0.98
N LEU A 53 3.51 8.93 -0.16
CA LEU A 53 4.24 8.91 -1.43
C LEU A 53 5.52 9.76 -1.35
N PHE A 54 5.40 10.95 -0.78
CA PHE A 54 6.55 11.84 -0.61
C PHE A 54 7.64 11.18 0.24
N ARG A 55 7.24 10.56 1.35
CA ARG A 55 8.16 9.86 2.25
C ARG A 55 8.86 8.71 1.55
N LEU A 56 8.12 7.91 0.78
CA LEU A 56 8.66 6.75 0.07
C LEU A 56 9.66 7.18 -1.01
N VAL A 57 9.40 8.29 -1.69
CA VAL A 57 10.36 8.85 -2.65
C VAL A 57 11.63 9.30 -1.93
N ARG A 58 11.50 9.99 -0.80
CA ARG A 58 12.65 10.44 -0.03
C ARG A 58 13.48 9.29 0.50
N GLN A 59 12.86 8.16 0.81
CA GLN A 59 13.56 6.97 1.28
C GLN A 59 14.20 6.18 0.13
N GLY A 60 13.99 6.61 -1.11
CA GLY A 60 14.54 5.93 -2.27
C GLY A 60 13.82 4.65 -2.66
N LEU A 61 12.60 4.44 -2.15
CA LEU A 61 11.80 3.25 -2.44
C LEU A 61 10.94 3.42 -3.69
N LEU A 62 10.59 4.67 -4.00
CA LEU A 62 9.90 5.05 -5.22
C LEU A 62 10.71 6.12 -5.93
N LYS A 63 10.63 6.11 -7.27
CA LYS A 63 11.11 7.20 -8.11
C LYS A 63 9.94 7.79 -8.87
N THR A 64 10.09 9.02 -9.33
CA THR A 64 9.03 9.72 -10.02
C THR A 64 9.46 10.12 -11.42
N GLU A 65 8.49 10.18 -12.31
CA GLU A 65 8.68 10.65 -13.66
C GLU A 65 7.42 11.38 -14.12
N TRP A 66 7.60 12.48 -14.84
CA TRP A 66 6.47 13.22 -15.41
C TRP A 66 6.12 12.66 -16.78
N ASP A 67 4.85 12.39 -16.98
CA ASP A 67 4.33 11.90 -18.24
C ASP A 67 2.89 12.37 -18.40
N LYS A 68 2.27 12.06 -19.54
CA LYS A 68 0.88 12.41 -19.78
C LYS A 68 -0.04 11.32 -19.25
N SER A 69 -1.08 11.73 -18.54
CA SER A 69 -2.12 10.81 -18.09
C SER A 69 -3.07 10.49 -19.26
N ASP A 70 -4.03 9.58 -19.03
CA ASP A 70 -5.00 9.15 -20.04
C ASP A 70 -5.80 10.29 -20.63
N ASN A 71 -6.03 11.37 -19.87
CA ASN A 71 -6.74 12.54 -20.37
C ASN A 71 -5.79 13.64 -20.87
N ASN A 72 -4.59 13.26 -21.29
CA ASN A 72 -3.57 14.12 -21.88
C ASN A 72 -3.08 15.25 -20.98
N ARG A 73 -3.21 15.09 -19.66
CA ARG A 73 -2.68 16.04 -18.68
C ARG A 73 -1.36 15.54 -18.15
N ARG A 74 -0.44 16.48 -17.86
CA ARG A 74 0.83 16.15 -17.26
C ARG A 74 0.59 15.62 -15.84
N ALA A 75 1.11 14.43 -15.55
CA ALA A 75 0.98 13.80 -14.26
C ALA A 75 2.32 13.22 -13.80
N LYS A 76 2.52 13.20 -12.50
CA LYS A 76 3.69 12.59 -11.89
C LYS A 76 3.38 11.11 -11.67
N TYR A 77 4.18 10.24 -12.28
CA TYR A 77 4.07 8.79 -12.12
C TYR A 77 5.09 8.31 -11.12
N TYR A 78 4.69 7.30 -10.35
CA TYR A 78 5.53 6.65 -9.35
C TYR A 78 5.88 5.26 -9.83
N GLU A 79 7.12 4.85 -9.58
CA GLU A 79 7.63 3.56 -10.00
C GLU A 79 8.53 3.00 -8.89
N LEU A 80 8.53 1.68 -8.70
CA LEU A 80 9.40 1.07 -7.72
C LEU A 80 10.87 1.17 -8.14
N THR A 81 11.71 1.52 -7.18
CA THR A 81 13.16 1.37 -7.35
C THR A 81 13.55 -0.06 -7.01
N ARG A 82 14.81 -0.42 -7.27
CA ARG A 82 15.36 -1.70 -6.83
C ARG A 82 15.25 -1.87 -5.31
N LYS A 83 15.56 -0.81 -4.57
CA LYS A 83 15.42 -0.77 -3.12
C LYS A 83 13.96 -0.96 -2.69
N GLY A 84 13.04 -0.35 -3.42
CA GLY A 84 11.60 -0.50 -3.17
C GLY A 84 11.13 -1.93 -3.36
N ARG A 85 11.62 -2.63 -4.39
CA ARG A 85 11.26 -4.03 -4.62
C ARG A 85 11.72 -4.92 -3.47
N LYS A 86 12.94 -4.68 -2.98
CA LYS A 86 13.48 -5.42 -1.84
C LYS A 86 12.64 -5.17 -0.59
N ARG A 87 12.31 -3.89 -0.32
CA ARG A 87 11.48 -3.52 0.83
C ARG A 87 10.10 -4.17 0.74
N LEU A 88 9.51 -4.20 -0.44
CA LEU A 88 8.21 -4.82 -0.66
C LEU A 88 8.25 -6.31 -0.28
N ARG A 89 9.29 -7.04 -0.69
CA ARG A 89 9.41 -8.46 -0.34
C ARG A 89 9.54 -8.65 1.17
N GLU A 90 10.38 -7.87 1.83
CA GLU A 90 10.60 -7.97 3.27
C GLU A 90 9.33 -7.66 4.06
N GLU A 91 8.64 -6.57 3.69
CA GLU A 91 7.40 -6.16 4.35
C GLU A 91 6.28 -7.17 4.12
N THR A 92 6.21 -7.75 2.92
CA THR A 92 5.22 -8.78 2.61
C THR A 92 5.42 -10.01 3.49
N GLU A 93 6.65 -10.49 3.63
CA GLU A 93 6.96 -11.65 4.47
C GLU A 93 6.63 -11.39 5.93
N TRP A 94 7.00 -10.22 6.42
CA TRP A 94 6.69 -9.82 7.79
C TRP A 94 5.18 -9.79 8.02
N TRP A 95 4.46 -9.16 7.10
CA TRP A 95 3.00 -9.02 7.23
C TRP A 95 2.29 -10.37 7.24
N LYS A 96 2.72 -11.30 6.39
CA LYS A 96 2.16 -12.65 6.34
C LYS A 96 2.35 -13.37 7.67
N ARG A 97 3.54 -13.24 8.28
CA ARG A 97 3.80 -13.84 9.59
C ARG A 97 2.93 -13.25 10.69
N VAL A 98 2.80 -11.93 10.70
CA VAL A 98 1.95 -11.25 11.70
C VAL A 98 0.49 -11.63 11.52
N ALA A 99 0.01 -11.63 10.28
CA ALA A 99 -1.39 -11.99 10.00
C ALA A 99 -1.70 -13.41 10.44
N ALA A 100 -0.79 -14.36 10.17
CA ALA A 100 -0.97 -15.75 10.58
C ALA A 100 -0.96 -15.87 12.11
N ALA A 101 -0.06 -15.17 12.79
CA ALA A 101 0.01 -15.19 14.25
C ALA A 101 -1.26 -14.60 14.89
N VAL A 102 -1.75 -13.48 14.35
CA VAL A 102 -2.98 -12.86 14.84
C VAL A 102 -4.17 -13.82 14.65
N ALA A 103 -4.26 -14.45 13.49
CA ALA A 103 -5.33 -15.41 13.21
C ALA A 103 -5.28 -16.59 14.20
N THR A 104 -4.08 -17.07 14.53
CA THR A 104 -3.90 -18.16 15.49
C THR A 104 -4.39 -17.75 16.89
N VAL A 105 -4.05 -16.56 17.32
CA VAL A 105 -4.48 -16.04 18.62
C VAL A 105 -6.00 -15.93 18.68
N ILE A 106 -6.60 -15.36 17.62
CA ILE A 106 -8.06 -15.17 17.56
C ILE A 106 -8.80 -16.51 17.59
N ALA A 107 -8.23 -17.54 16.97
CA ALA A 107 -8.85 -18.85 16.90
C ALA A 107 -8.69 -19.68 18.18
N ALA A 108 -7.90 -19.22 19.16
CA ALA A 108 -7.68 -19.96 20.40
C ALA A 108 -8.98 -20.12 21.19
N GLU A 109 -9.11 -21.29 21.81
CA GLU A 109 -10.27 -21.62 22.63
C GLU A 109 -9.85 -21.79 24.08
N PRO A 110 -10.81 -21.63 25.04
CA PRO A 110 -10.48 -21.82 26.45
C PRO A 110 -9.99 -23.24 26.72
N GLU A 111 -8.99 -23.37 27.58
CA GLU A 111 -8.53 -24.68 28.00
C GLU A 111 -9.62 -25.42 28.79
N GLY A 112 -9.71 -26.73 28.57
CA GLY A 112 -10.73 -27.54 29.22
C GLY A 112 -12.12 -27.39 28.63
N ALA A 113 -12.25 -26.65 27.55
CA ALA A 113 -13.52 -26.48 26.85
C ALA A 113 -13.87 -27.75 26.06
#